data_a57dd215faa7fb62026cb643fa6c1170
#
_entry.id   a57dd215faa7fb62026cb643fa6c1170
#
_cell.length_a   1.000
_cell.length_b   1.000
_cell.length_c   1.000
_cell.angle_alpha   90.00
_cell.angle_beta   90.00
_cell.angle_gamma   90.00
#
_symmetry.space_group_name_H-M   'P 1'
#
loop_
_entity.id
_entity.type
_entity.pdbx_description
1 polymer ?
#
loop_
_entity_poly.entity_id
_entity_poly.type
_entity_poly.pdbx_seq_one_letter_code
_entity_poly.pdbx_strand_id
1 'polypeptide(L)'
;MPLSNYAVLKGRPINNRLASGASPHYQVLVSENGTLHRIAINVRSQDGSEVEFLVRSRFEHPITDQLAALVEGLHPTPSNPGGVALDFIRGNLMQPWELKPLPISAAGPDNDLNEKIDAYVQRAMSDEEAMMYAFGETWGPENNKADKYFGFKPGRGIHDIHYNQGNPPGSFAAQNGPWQDGGLMIEFPREKQWVAIFLKFQTQAWHSDDGTGSALVPSDREHPNRPHTPVDRDRIPTFEVPDGLVRIIAAYVNDVRTPEREMVTLLNTADVPVDLAGWQIKDKQKNAMSLSGSIAAGATQVIEIKSPVALSNKGGIITLLNAQGVKVHGVSYTKEQARQPGRTIPFQT
;
A
#
# COMPACT_ATOMS: atom_id res chain seq x y z
N MET A 1 10.63 -18.04 -7.09
CA MET A 1 9.49 -18.70 -6.44
C MET A 1 8.56 -17.59 -6.02
N PRO A 2 7.24 -17.72 -6.18
CA PRO A 2 6.33 -16.74 -5.65
C PRO A 2 6.62 -16.57 -4.16
N LEU A 3 6.52 -15.36 -3.63
CA LEU A 3 6.59 -15.10 -2.19
C LEU A 3 5.42 -15.83 -1.53
N SER A 4 5.68 -17.06 -1.10
CA SER A 4 4.67 -17.99 -0.62
C SER A 4 4.29 -17.76 0.84
N ASN A 5 5.00 -16.88 1.54
CA ASN A 5 4.94 -16.75 2.99
C ASN A 5 4.55 -15.35 3.46
N TYR A 6 3.74 -14.63 2.69
CA TYR A 6 3.20 -13.34 3.12
C TYR A 6 2.03 -13.52 4.07
N ALA A 7 2.03 -12.72 5.15
CA ALA A 7 0.96 -12.74 6.13
C ALA A 7 0.74 -11.38 6.78
N VAL A 8 -0.41 -11.24 7.43
CA VAL A 8 -0.67 -10.20 8.43
C VAL A 8 -0.46 -10.81 9.81
N LEU A 9 0.37 -10.19 10.63
CA LEU A 9 0.47 -10.46 12.05
C LEU A 9 -0.34 -9.41 12.82
N LYS A 10 -1.39 -9.83 13.53
CA LYS A 10 -2.11 -8.98 14.50
C LYS A 10 -1.66 -9.32 15.91
N GLY A 11 -1.20 -8.35 16.68
CA GLY A 11 -0.82 -8.54 18.07
C GLY A 11 -0.39 -7.26 18.78
N ARG A 12 -0.08 -7.35 20.05
CA ARG A 12 0.31 -6.22 20.89
C ARG A 12 1.82 -5.99 20.87
N PRO A 13 2.31 -4.77 20.60
CA PRO A 13 3.72 -4.45 20.78
C PRO A 13 4.06 -4.41 22.28
N ILE A 14 5.11 -5.13 22.67
CA ILE A 14 5.51 -5.23 24.10
C ILE A 14 6.95 -4.85 24.36
N ASN A 15 7.80 -4.78 23.33
CA ASN A 15 9.18 -4.33 23.42
C ASN A 15 9.67 -3.90 22.03
N ASN A 16 10.72 -3.09 22.00
CA ASN A 16 11.33 -2.64 20.75
C ASN A 16 12.85 -2.48 20.85
N ARG A 17 13.50 -2.39 19.69
CA ARG A 17 14.90 -1.95 19.56
C ARG A 17 15.05 -1.10 18.32
N LEU A 18 15.60 0.08 18.51
CA LEU A 18 15.97 0.99 17.41
C LEU A 18 16.99 0.34 16.48
N ALA A 19 16.91 0.66 15.21
CA ALA A 19 17.95 0.36 14.26
C ALA A 19 19.25 1.06 14.69
N SER A 20 20.37 0.42 14.39
CA SER A 20 21.71 0.93 14.75
C SER A 20 22.66 0.78 13.58
N GLY A 21 23.89 1.28 13.71
CA GLY A 21 24.92 1.09 12.70
C GLY A 21 25.21 -0.37 12.35
N ALA A 22 24.96 -1.28 13.29
CA ALA A 22 25.14 -2.74 13.11
C ALA A 22 23.89 -3.46 12.57
N SER A 23 22.71 -2.84 12.64
CA SER A 23 21.46 -3.41 12.11
C SER A 23 20.60 -2.34 11.45
N PRO A 24 20.29 -2.46 10.15
CA PRO A 24 19.43 -1.50 9.47
C PRO A 24 17.94 -1.64 9.81
N HIS A 25 17.59 -2.55 10.74
CA HIS A 25 16.21 -2.86 11.07
C HIS A 25 15.81 -2.36 12.45
N TYR A 26 14.70 -1.65 12.50
CA TYR A 26 13.92 -1.44 13.71
C TYR A 26 13.23 -2.77 14.09
N GLN A 27 13.33 -3.17 15.34
CA GLN A 27 12.78 -4.44 15.81
C GLN A 27 11.63 -4.19 16.77
N VAL A 28 10.51 -4.90 16.59
CA VAL A 28 9.39 -4.88 17.53
C VAL A 28 9.13 -6.29 18.02
N LEU A 29 9.01 -6.47 19.32
CA LEU A 29 8.48 -7.69 19.93
C LEU A 29 6.97 -7.56 20.07
N VAL A 30 6.24 -8.48 19.49
CA VAL A 30 4.79 -8.53 19.53
C VAL A 30 4.34 -9.78 20.26
N SER A 31 3.34 -9.64 21.13
CA SER A 31 2.64 -10.75 21.77
C SER A 31 1.29 -10.98 21.08
N GLU A 32 1.02 -12.22 20.75
CA GLU A 32 -0.24 -12.74 20.27
C GLU A 32 -0.71 -13.82 21.23
N ASN A 33 -1.67 -13.52 22.09
CA ASN A 33 -2.21 -14.49 23.07
C ASN A 33 -1.11 -15.30 23.83
N GLY A 34 0.00 -14.63 24.18
CA GLY A 34 1.16 -15.24 24.84
C GLY A 34 2.21 -15.84 23.88
N THR A 35 1.91 -15.99 22.62
CA THR A 35 2.90 -16.35 21.59
C THR A 35 3.70 -15.12 21.18
N LEU A 36 5.03 -15.24 21.16
CA LEU A 36 5.92 -14.14 20.81
C LEU A 36 6.33 -14.19 19.34
N HIS A 37 6.35 -13.01 18.72
CA HIS A 37 6.80 -12.78 17.36
C HIS A 37 7.70 -11.55 17.30
N ARG A 38 8.63 -11.53 16.36
CA ARG A 38 9.42 -10.33 16.07
C ARG A 38 9.06 -9.77 14.71
N ILE A 39 8.87 -8.47 14.65
CA ILE A 39 8.78 -7.72 13.39
C ILE A 39 10.11 -7.02 13.16
N ALA A 40 10.69 -7.20 11.97
CA ALA A 40 11.89 -6.50 11.54
C ALA A 40 11.55 -5.55 10.40
N ILE A 41 11.83 -4.26 10.59
CA ILE A 41 11.47 -3.19 9.66
C ILE A 41 12.75 -2.54 9.17
N ASN A 42 13.07 -2.64 7.88
CA ASN A 42 14.22 -1.96 7.33
C ASN A 42 13.96 -0.44 7.28
N VAL A 43 14.80 0.31 7.96
CA VAL A 43 14.71 1.78 8.08
C VAL A 43 15.95 2.49 7.56
N ARG A 44 16.70 1.85 6.68
CA ARG A 44 17.94 2.39 6.14
C ARG A 44 18.03 2.19 4.64
N SER A 45 18.24 3.28 3.92
CA SER A 45 18.66 3.24 2.52
C SER A 45 20.10 2.80 2.40
N GLN A 46 20.40 2.03 1.35
CA GLN A 46 21.73 1.60 0.97
C GLN A 46 21.97 1.96 -0.50
N ASP A 47 23.22 2.02 -0.89
CA ASP A 47 23.57 2.24 -2.31
C ASP A 47 22.95 1.12 -3.18
N GLY A 48 22.17 1.53 -4.17
CA GLY A 48 21.40 0.61 -5.02
C GLY A 48 20.15 -0.01 -4.40
N SER A 49 19.74 0.41 -3.17
CA SER A 49 18.53 -0.05 -2.50
C SER A 49 17.97 1.03 -1.56
N GLU A 50 17.46 2.10 -2.15
CA GLU A 50 16.89 3.20 -1.39
C GLU A 50 15.48 2.87 -0.91
N VAL A 51 15.19 3.27 0.34
CA VAL A 51 13.87 3.16 0.96
C VAL A 51 13.06 4.40 0.63
N GLU A 52 11.86 4.19 0.17
CA GLU A 52 10.82 5.21 0.11
C GLU A 52 9.75 4.90 1.14
N PHE A 53 9.19 5.90 1.79
CA PHE A 53 8.22 5.70 2.85
C PHE A 53 7.11 6.75 2.87
N LEU A 54 5.97 6.36 3.44
CA LEU A 54 4.84 7.24 3.73
C LEU A 54 4.31 6.92 5.13
N VAL A 55 4.08 7.94 5.94
CA VAL A 55 3.42 7.82 7.24
C VAL A 55 2.10 8.58 7.22
N ARG A 56 1.01 7.89 7.49
CA ARG A 56 -0.34 8.43 7.64
C ARG A 56 -0.76 8.37 9.10
N SER A 57 -0.74 9.50 9.78
CA SER A 57 -1.14 9.58 11.20
C SER A 57 -2.65 9.42 11.44
N ARG A 58 -3.43 9.61 10.38
CA ARG A 58 -4.88 9.33 10.33
C ARG A 58 -5.16 8.58 9.05
N PHE A 59 -5.19 7.27 9.16
CA PHE A 59 -5.42 6.39 8.02
C PHE A 59 -6.87 5.96 7.97
N GLU A 60 -7.54 6.25 6.87
CA GLU A 60 -8.93 5.90 6.63
C GLU A 60 -9.03 5.05 5.37
N HIS A 61 -9.38 3.79 5.52
CA HIS A 61 -9.52 2.85 4.42
C HIS A 61 -10.47 1.71 4.80
N PRO A 62 -11.26 1.15 3.88
CA PRO A 62 -12.15 0.01 4.18
C PRO A 62 -11.46 -1.22 4.74
N ILE A 63 -10.14 -1.35 4.55
CA ILE A 63 -9.35 -2.45 5.08
C ILE A 63 -9.29 -2.46 6.61
N THR A 64 -9.41 -1.29 7.25
CA THR A 64 -9.35 -1.18 8.71
C THR A 64 -10.46 -1.98 9.41
N ASP A 65 -11.66 -2.01 8.83
CA ASP A 65 -12.77 -2.82 9.36
C ASP A 65 -12.46 -4.32 9.28
N GLN A 66 -11.79 -4.76 8.21
CA GLN A 66 -11.40 -6.15 8.04
C GLN A 66 -10.28 -6.54 9.00
N LEU A 67 -9.29 -5.64 9.19
CA LEU A 67 -8.19 -5.85 10.11
C LEU A 67 -8.67 -5.90 11.56
N ALA A 68 -9.52 -4.95 11.96
CA ALA A 68 -10.10 -4.94 13.30
C ALA A 68 -10.83 -6.25 13.63
N ALA A 69 -11.53 -6.83 12.64
CA ALA A 69 -12.28 -8.08 12.80
C ALA A 69 -11.40 -9.35 12.89
N LEU A 70 -10.11 -9.29 12.53
CA LEU A 70 -9.21 -10.42 12.68
C LEU A 70 -9.02 -10.77 14.16
N VAL A 71 -8.90 -12.06 14.47
CA VAL A 71 -8.37 -12.49 15.77
C VAL A 71 -6.87 -12.19 15.85
N GLU A 72 -6.31 -12.12 17.05
CA GLU A 72 -4.86 -12.01 17.20
C GLU A 72 -4.18 -13.22 16.56
N GLY A 73 -3.05 -13.00 15.88
CA GLY A 73 -2.29 -14.07 15.25
C GLY A 73 -1.78 -13.77 13.86
N LEU A 74 -1.28 -14.81 13.23
CA LEU A 74 -0.68 -14.80 11.91
C LEU A 74 -1.70 -15.28 10.87
N HIS A 75 -2.07 -14.38 9.95
CA HIS A 75 -3.07 -14.63 8.92
C HIS A 75 -2.40 -14.64 7.54
N PRO A 76 -2.31 -15.79 6.85
CA PRO A 76 -1.86 -15.83 5.46
C PRO A 76 -2.68 -14.90 4.57
N THR A 77 -2.02 -14.15 3.70
CA THR A 77 -2.66 -13.18 2.80
C THR A 77 -2.58 -13.63 1.35
N PRO A 78 -3.39 -14.60 0.92
CA PRO A 78 -3.42 -14.96 -0.48
C PRO A 78 -3.94 -13.78 -1.31
N SER A 79 -3.33 -13.55 -2.45
CA SER A 79 -3.71 -12.51 -3.40
C SER A 79 -5.00 -12.88 -4.14
N ASN A 80 -6.15 -12.83 -3.46
CA ASN A 80 -7.45 -13.10 -4.03
C ASN A 80 -8.45 -11.96 -3.76
N PRO A 81 -9.43 -11.73 -4.64
CA PRO A 81 -10.48 -10.75 -4.41
C PRO A 81 -11.21 -11.00 -3.10
N GLY A 82 -11.41 -9.94 -2.31
CA GLY A 82 -12.12 -10.01 -1.03
C GLY A 82 -11.31 -10.55 0.17
N GLY A 83 -10.07 -11.00 -0.05
CA GLY A 83 -9.15 -11.35 1.04
C GLY A 83 -8.54 -10.14 1.73
N VAL A 84 -7.81 -10.39 2.82
CA VAL A 84 -7.04 -9.36 3.55
C VAL A 84 -5.72 -9.05 2.83
N ALA A 85 -5.47 -9.66 1.68
CA ALA A 85 -4.33 -9.33 0.84
C ALA A 85 -4.38 -7.87 0.44
N LEU A 86 -3.33 -7.17 0.79
CA LEU A 86 -3.12 -5.79 0.41
C LEU A 86 -2.28 -5.77 -0.84
N ASP A 87 -2.94 -5.70 -1.97
CA ASP A 87 -2.32 -5.45 -3.25
C ASP A 87 -2.46 -3.97 -3.56
N PHE A 88 -1.36 -3.32 -3.83
CA PHE A 88 -1.33 -1.89 -4.13
C PHE A 88 -2.36 -1.51 -5.21
N ILE A 89 -2.49 -2.32 -6.27
CA ILE A 89 -3.43 -2.05 -7.35
C ILE A 89 -4.88 -2.30 -6.91
N ARG A 90 -5.13 -3.34 -6.15
CA ARG A 90 -6.47 -3.73 -5.70
C ARG A 90 -6.92 -2.97 -4.46
N GLY A 91 -5.97 -2.73 -3.55
CA GLY A 91 -6.25 -2.11 -2.26
C GLY A 91 -6.37 -0.59 -2.32
N ASN A 92 -5.66 0.06 -3.22
CA ASN A 92 -5.56 1.53 -3.28
C ASN A 92 -5.20 2.15 -1.92
N LEU A 93 -4.31 1.49 -1.17
CA LEU A 93 -3.96 1.91 0.19
C LEU A 93 -3.24 3.25 0.23
N MET A 94 -2.48 3.54 -0.81
CA MET A 94 -1.77 4.80 -1.01
C MET A 94 -1.52 5.05 -2.50
N GLN A 95 -0.98 6.20 -2.82
CA GLN A 95 -0.50 6.50 -4.18
C GLN A 95 1.04 6.47 -4.20
N PRO A 96 1.69 5.92 -5.26
CA PRO A 96 3.16 5.79 -5.33
C PRO A 96 3.91 7.09 -5.16
N TRP A 97 3.38 8.18 -5.73
CA TRP A 97 4.00 9.52 -5.66
C TRP A 97 3.92 10.19 -4.29
N GLU A 98 3.18 9.62 -3.34
CA GLU A 98 3.13 10.10 -1.96
C GLU A 98 4.34 9.62 -1.14
N LEU A 99 5.02 8.58 -1.60
CA LEU A 99 6.21 8.05 -0.96
C LEU A 99 7.36 9.06 -1.04
N LYS A 100 8.08 9.21 0.06
CA LYS A 100 9.25 10.08 0.17
C LYS A 100 10.51 9.24 0.27
N PRO A 101 11.56 9.57 -0.49
CA PRO A 101 12.82 8.86 -0.38
C PRO A 101 13.48 9.14 0.98
N LEU A 102 14.07 8.10 1.56
CA LEU A 102 14.94 8.20 2.71
C LEU A 102 16.37 8.33 2.19
N PRO A 103 17.08 9.44 2.44
CA PRO A 103 18.42 9.65 1.91
C PRO A 103 19.40 8.57 2.38
N ILE A 104 20.32 8.14 1.50
CA ILE A 104 21.40 7.18 1.84
C ILE A 104 22.29 7.72 2.96
N SER A 105 22.45 9.04 3.01
CA SER A 105 23.20 9.73 4.06
C SER A 105 22.52 9.72 5.43
N ALA A 106 21.23 9.39 5.48
CA ALA A 106 20.51 9.28 6.73
C ALA A 106 20.97 8.03 7.49
N ALA A 107 21.72 8.22 8.55
CA ALA A 107 22.35 7.13 9.29
C ALA A 107 21.50 6.67 10.49
N GLY A 108 21.27 5.35 10.58
CA GLY A 108 20.86 4.64 11.78
C GLY A 108 19.77 5.32 12.62
N PRO A 109 20.00 5.55 13.93
CA PRO A 109 19.00 6.10 14.84
C PRO A 109 18.59 7.56 14.55
N ASP A 110 19.39 8.32 13.84
CA ASP A 110 19.10 9.72 13.48
C ASP A 110 18.25 9.87 12.23
N ASN A 111 17.60 8.81 11.83
CA ASN A 111 16.81 8.70 10.61
C ASN A 111 15.33 9.01 10.88
N ASP A 112 14.75 9.92 10.10
CA ASP A 112 13.35 10.36 10.25
C ASP A 112 12.34 9.20 10.25
N LEU A 113 12.54 8.17 9.44
CA LEU A 113 11.68 6.99 9.42
C LEU A 113 11.81 6.18 10.72
N ASN A 114 13.03 5.94 11.19
CA ASN A 114 13.29 5.22 12.44
C ASN A 114 12.65 5.93 13.65
N GLU A 115 12.77 7.26 13.71
CA GLU A 115 12.16 8.08 14.76
C GLU A 115 10.64 8.05 14.72
N LYS A 116 10.04 8.16 13.54
CA LYS A 116 8.58 8.09 13.38
C LYS A 116 8.02 6.73 13.78
N ILE A 117 8.68 5.65 13.36
CA ILE A 117 8.27 4.29 13.77
C ILE A 117 8.38 4.16 15.29
N ASP A 118 9.49 4.61 15.87
CA ASP A 118 9.70 4.53 17.34
C ASP A 118 8.62 5.30 18.09
N ALA A 119 8.31 6.52 17.69
CA ALA A 119 7.27 7.31 18.34
C ALA A 119 5.90 6.60 18.37
N TYR A 120 5.48 6.01 17.25
CA TYR A 120 4.21 5.28 17.18
C TYR A 120 4.24 3.94 17.91
N VAL A 121 5.36 3.22 17.89
CA VAL A 121 5.51 1.96 18.63
C VAL A 121 5.52 2.21 20.14
N GLN A 122 6.25 3.23 20.62
CA GLN A 122 6.24 3.62 22.04
C GLN A 122 4.84 4.02 22.50
N ARG A 123 4.13 4.81 21.69
CA ARG A 123 2.73 5.16 21.98
C ARG A 123 1.84 3.91 22.07
N ALA A 124 1.98 2.96 21.13
CA ALA A 124 1.20 1.73 21.15
C ALA A 124 1.55 0.82 22.34
N MET A 125 2.81 0.77 22.76
CA MET A 125 3.22 0.04 23.97
C MET A 125 2.67 0.65 25.25
N SER A 126 2.38 1.96 25.24
CA SER A 126 1.79 2.69 26.37
C SER A 126 0.27 2.59 26.43
N ASP A 127 -0.38 2.10 25.38
CA ASP A 127 -1.82 1.94 25.28
C ASP A 127 -2.20 0.44 25.30
N GLU A 128 -2.85 0.01 26.39
CA GLU A 128 -3.24 -1.39 26.58
C GLU A 128 -4.23 -1.93 25.54
N GLU A 129 -4.93 -1.04 24.81
CA GLU A 129 -5.88 -1.44 23.78
C GLU A 129 -5.29 -1.37 22.37
N ALA A 130 -4.11 -0.75 22.20
CA ALA A 130 -3.50 -0.60 20.89
C ALA A 130 -3.12 -1.95 20.29
N MET A 131 -3.40 -2.11 18.99
CA MET A 131 -3.08 -3.29 18.21
C MET A 131 -2.20 -2.93 17.03
N MET A 132 -1.21 -3.78 16.77
CA MET A 132 -0.31 -3.66 15.64
C MET A 132 -0.61 -4.72 14.60
N TYR A 133 -0.58 -4.31 13.34
CA TYR A 133 -0.81 -5.16 12.17
C TYR A 133 0.41 -5.02 11.25
N ALA A 134 1.20 -6.07 11.15
CA ALA A 134 2.38 -6.07 10.27
C ALA A 134 2.13 -6.95 9.05
N PHE A 135 2.33 -6.38 7.87
CA PHE A 135 2.21 -7.07 6.59
C PHE A 135 3.60 -7.31 6.04
N GLY A 136 3.95 -8.55 5.76
CA GLY A 136 5.25 -8.86 5.20
C GLY A 136 5.52 -10.37 5.12
N GLU A 137 6.75 -10.70 4.77
CA GLU A 137 7.20 -12.06 4.66
C GLU A 137 7.39 -12.70 6.04
N THR A 138 6.83 -13.89 6.23
CA THR A 138 6.98 -14.64 7.48
C THR A 138 8.28 -15.44 7.50
N TRP A 139 8.86 -15.59 8.67
CA TRP A 139 9.97 -16.48 8.94
C TRP A 139 9.73 -17.30 10.20
N GLY A 140 10.34 -18.49 10.24
CA GLY A 140 10.18 -19.41 11.36
C GLY A 140 8.84 -20.19 11.33
N PRO A 141 8.50 -20.96 12.37
CA PRO A 141 9.30 -21.13 13.59
C PRO A 141 10.64 -21.85 13.34
N GLU A 142 11.73 -21.27 13.87
CA GLU A 142 13.06 -21.87 13.76
C GLU A 142 13.24 -22.87 14.92
N ASN A 143 13.16 -24.18 14.63
CA ASN A 143 13.27 -25.23 15.61
C ASN A 143 14.55 -25.10 16.48
N ASN A 144 14.35 -25.06 17.82
CA ASN A 144 15.39 -24.93 18.82
C ASN A 144 16.26 -23.65 18.78
N LYS A 145 15.99 -22.72 17.90
CA LYS A 145 16.74 -21.47 17.79
C LYS A 145 16.01 -20.33 18.47
N ALA A 146 16.70 -19.64 19.35
CA ALA A 146 16.18 -18.45 19.99
C ALA A 146 16.23 -17.25 19.06
N ASP A 147 15.24 -16.35 19.17
CA ASP A 147 15.31 -15.05 18.51
C ASP A 147 16.55 -14.27 18.97
N LYS A 148 17.30 -13.73 18.01
CA LYS A 148 18.59 -13.08 18.28
C LYS A 148 18.49 -11.74 19.01
N TYR A 149 17.31 -11.09 18.98
CA TYR A 149 17.10 -9.77 19.59
C TYR A 149 16.40 -9.84 20.93
N PHE A 150 15.41 -10.73 21.07
CA PHE A 150 14.55 -10.82 22.25
C PHE A 150 14.64 -12.16 22.99
N GLY A 151 15.34 -13.14 22.43
CA GLY A 151 15.68 -14.41 23.11
C GLY A 151 14.56 -15.44 23.25
N PHE A 152 13.35 -15.18 22.77
CA PHE A 152 12.24 -16.16 22.85
C PHE A 152 12.46 -17.35 21.90
N LYS A 153 11.85 -18.50 22.22
CA LYS A 153 11.94 -19.75 21.45
C LYS A 153 10.55 -20.31 21.11
N PRO A 154 10.38 -20.85 19.91
CA PRO A 154 11.26 -20.75 18.73
C PRO A 154 11.21 -19.34 18.15
N GLY A 155 12.31 -18.88 17.52
CA GLY A 155 12.32 -17.61 16.80
C GLY A 155 11.34 -17.63 15.63
N ARG A 156 10.51 -16.60 15.51
CA ARG A 156 9.52 -16.43 14.44
C ARG A 156 9.11 -14.97 14.30
N GLY A 157 8.49 -14.64 13.17
CA GLY A 157 7.96 -13.28 13.00
C GLY A 157 7.68 -12.90 11.55
N ILE A 158 7.64 -11.57 11.36
CA ILE A 158 7.52 -10.92 10.07
C ILE A 158 8.82 -10.16 9.77
N HIS A 159 9.29 -10.30 8.56
CA HIS A 159 10.43 -9.59 8.02
C HIS A 159 10.00 -8.88 6.73
N ASP A 160 10.72 -7.84 6.33
CA ASP A 160 10.46 -7.15 5.07
C ASP A 160 9.01 -6.66 4.91
N ILE A 161 8.58 -5.77 5.81
CA ILE A 161 7.28 -5.10 5.73
C ILE A 161 7.25 -3.99 4.67
N HIS A 162 7.63 -4.31 3.47
CA HIS A 162 7.62 -3.38 2.33
C HIS A 162 6.69 -3.89 1.24
N TYR A 163 6.37 -3.02 0.28
CA TYR A 163 5.66 -3.44 -0.92
C TYR A 163 6.46 -4.48 -1.67
N ASN A 164 5.83 -5.59 -1.94
CA ASN A 164 6.36 -6.56 -2.84
C ASN A 164 5.68 -6.42 -4.19
N GLN A 165 6.34 -5.74 -5.09
CA GLN A 165 5.84 -5.47 -6.43
C GLN A 165 6.72 -6.12 -7.51
N GLY A 166 7.52 -7.10 -7.12
CA GLY A 166 8.44 -7.85 -7.94
C GLY A 166 9.79 -7.19 -8.10
N ASN A 167 10.71 -8.04 -8.40
CA ASN A 167 12.06 -7.64 -8.64
C ASN A 167 12.31 -7.52 -10.15
N PRO A 168 13.11 -6.56 -10.59
CA PRO A 168 13.53 -6.50 -11.98
C PRO A 168 14.23 -7.81 -12.40
N PRO A 169 14.25 -8.14 -13.69
CA PRO A 169 15.02 -9.27 -14.19
C PRO A 169 16.48 -9.18 -13.71
N GLY A 170 16.98 -10.20 -13.06
CA GLY A 170 18.34 -10.22 -12.51
C GLY A 170 18.42 -10.98 -11.18
N SER A 171 19.16 -10.42 -10.22
CA SER A 171 19.56 -11.12 -8.99
C SER A 171 18.42 -11.68 -8.14
N PHE A 172 17.22 -11.12 -8.20
CA PHE A 172 16.06 -11.54 -7.40
C PHE A 172 14.83 -11.87 -8.23
N ALA A 173 14.98 -12.07 -9.55
CA ALA A 173 13.84 -12.37 -10.44
C ALA A 173 13.06 -13.63 -10.03
N ALA A 174 13.71 -14.59 -9.36
CA ALA A 174 13.06 -15.79 -8.84
C ALA A 174 12.21 -15.55 -7.57
N GLN A 175 12.28 -14.37 -6.99
CA GLN A 175 11.52 -13.96 -5.80
C GLN A 175 10.27 -13.16 -6.15
N ASN A 176 9.94 -13.04 -7.41
CA ASN A 176 8.69 -12.48 -7.87
C ASN A 176 7.52 -13.37 -7.42
N GLY A 177 6.55 -12.77 -6.77
CA GLY A 177 5.34 -13.42 -6.29
C GLY A 177 4.09 -12.61 -6.56
N PRO A 178 2.95 -13.03 -6.03
CA PRO A 178 1.75 -12.22 -6.06
C PRO A 178 2.05 -10.84 -5.47
N TRP A 179 1.54 -9.81 -6.13
CA TRP A 179 1.74 -8.43 -5.71
C TRP A 179 0.96 -8.17 -4.45
N GLN A 180 1.65 -7.83 -3.38
CA GLN A 180 1.07 -7.55 -2.09
C GLN A 180 1.66 -6.26 -1.55
N ASP A 181 0.81 -5.42 -1.00
CA ASP A 181 1.25 -4.25 -0.27
C ASP A 181 1.80 -4.70 1.09
N GLY A 182 2.94 -4.16 1.47
CA GLY A 182 3.53 -4.34 2.78
C GLY A 182 3.39 -3.08 3.61
N GLY A 183 3.40 -3.21 4.90
CA GLY A 183 3.34 -2.06 5.79
C GLY A 183 3.11 -2.42 7.24
N LEU A 184 3.11 -1.39 8.06
CA LEU A 184 2.76 -1.45 9.46
C LEU A 184 1.55 -0.57 9.71
N MET A 185 0.51 -1.15 10.28
CA MET A 185 -0.66 -0.39 10.73
C MET A 185 -0.81 -0.53 12.24
N ILE A 186 -1.25 0.54 12.89
CA ILE A 186 -1.48 0.56 14.33
C ILE A 186 -2.87 1.13 14.58
N GLU A 187 -3.68 0.38 15.29
CA GLU A 187 -5.00 0.80 15.76
C GLU A 187 -4.89 1.34 17.18
N PHE A 188 -5.49 2.50 17.40
CA PHE A 188 -5.71 3.11 18.72
C PHE A 188 -7.22 3.19 18.97
N PRO A 189 -7.84 2.15 19.56
CA PRO A 189 -9.30 2.03 19.63
C PRO A 189 -9.96 3.16 20.43
N ARG A 190 -9.34 3.60 21.54
CA ARG A 190 -9.86 4.70 22.38
C ARG A 190 -10.03 6.00 21.62
N GLU A 191 -9.11 6.25 20.70
CA GLU A 191 -9.09 7.47 19.89
C GLU A 191 -9.81 7.28 18.54
N LYS A 192 -10.24 6.06 18.22
CA LYS A 192 -10.79 5.67 16.92
C LYS A 192 -9.84 6.08 15.78
N GLN A 193 -8.55 5.88 15.98
CA GLN A 193 -7.50 6.31 15.09
C GLN A 193 -6.71 5.10 14.59
N TRP A 194 -6.39 5.14 13.29
CA TRP A 194 -5.42 4.26 12.67
C TRP A 194 -4.22 5.06 12.20
N VAL A 195 -3.05 4.50 12.40
CA VAL A 195 -1.80 4.98 11.82
C VAL A 195 -1.34 3.94 10.81
N ALA A 196 -0.88 4.37 9.64
CA ALA A 196 -0.31 3.47 8.64
C ALA A 196 1.09 3.96 8.22
N ILE A 197 2.02 3.03 8.09
CA ILE A 197 3.38 3.25 7.65
C ILE A 197 3.63 2.31 6.48
N PHE A 198 3.91 2.89 5.32
CA PHE A 198 4.17 2.17 4.08
C PHE A 198 5.63 2.33 3.69
N LEU A 199 6.23 1.25 3.20
CA LEU A 199 7.62 1.20 2.79
C LEU A 199 7.73 0.58 1.40
N LYS A 200 8.65 1.09 0.59
CA LYS A 200 9.02 0.54 -0.71
C LYS A 200 10.51 0.64 -0.89
N PHE A 201 11.11 -0.35 -1.53
CA PHE A 201 12.49 -0.26 -2.00
C PHE A 201 12.50 0.13 -3.48
N GLN A 202 13.34 1.09 -3.85
CA GLN A 202 13.43 1.58 -5.24
C GLN A 202 13.85 0.52 -6.25
N THR A 203 14.52 -0.52 -5.79
CA THR A 203 14.90 -1.67 -6.63
C THR A 203 13.71 -2.50 -7.11
N GLN A 204 12.52 -2.27 -6.58
CA GLN A 204 11.34 -3.03 -6.94
C GLN A 204 10.51 -2.33 -8.01
N ALA A 205 10.18 -3.06 -9.05
CA ALA A 205 9.33 -2.57 -10.13
C ALA A 205 7.85 -2.54 -9.74
N TRP A 206 7.10 -1.60 -10.32
CA TRP A 206 5.65 -1.48 -10.16
C TRP A 206 4.93 -2.35 -11.19
N HIS A 207 4.43 -3.51 -10.81
CA HIS A 207 3.54 -4.33 -11.64
C HIS A 207 2.57 -5.12 -10.75
N SER A 208 1.59 -5.80 -11.31
CA SER A 208 0.70 -6.67 -10.58
C SER A 208 0.57 -8.04 -11.25
N ASP A 209 0.20 -9.05 -10.46
CA ASP A 209 0.00 -10.42 -10.90
C ASP A 209 -1.30 -10.63 -11.69
N ASP A 210 -2.18 -9.64 -11.71
CA ASP A 210 -3.47 -9.71 -12.39
C ASP A 210 -3.52 -8.96 -13.74
N GLY A 211 -2.35 -8.57 -14.25
CA GLY A 211 -2.22 -7.83 -15.51
C GLY A 211 -2.52 -6.34 -15.40
N THR A 212 -2.80 -5.83 -14.20
CA THR A 212 -2.88 -4.40 -13.91
C THR A 212 -1.58 -3.95 -13.26
N GLY A 213 -1.12 -2.74 -13.49
CA GLY A 213 0.10 -2.24 -12.86
C GLY A 213 0.92 -1.38 -13.78
N SER A 214 1.97 -0.81 -13.25
CA SER A 214 2.87 0.05 -14.00
C SER A 214 3.82 -0.76 -14.88
N ALA A 215 4.10 -0.28 -16.08
CA ALA A 215 5.20 -0.80 -16.88
C ALA A 215 6.52 -0.56 -16.16
N LEU A 216 7.47 -1.48 -16.32
CA LEU A 216 8.84 -1.27 -15.88
C LEU A 216 9.45 -0.08 -16.62
N VAL A 217 9.94 0.91 -15.89
CA VAL A 217 10.66 2.02 -16.50
C VAL A 217 11.94 1.48 -17.13
N PRO A 218 12.28 1.84 -18.38
CA PRO A 218 13.50 1.32 -19.04
C PRO A 218 14.79 1.56 -18.26
N SER A 219 14.87 2.61 -17.44
CA SER A 219 16.00 2.90 -16.55
C SER A 219 16.24 1.81 -15.49
N ASP A 220 15.17 1.13 -15.06
CA ASP A 220 15.25 0.06 -14.06
C ASP A 220 15.81 -1.24 -14.69
N ARG A 221 15.77 -1.36 -16.03
CA ARG A 221 16.27 -2.52 -16.77
C ARG A 221 17.74 -2.43 -17.13
N GLU A 222 18.26 -1.22 -17.33
CA GLU A 222 19.58 -1.04 -17.97
C GLU A 222 20.74 -0.86 -16.99
N HIS A 223 20.48 -0.41 -15.76
CA HIS A 223 21.56 -0.08 -14.82
C HIS A 223 21.22 -0.38 -13.34
N PRO A 224 21.26 -1.65 -12.91
CA PRO A 224 21.05 -2.00 -11.49
C PRO A 224 22.14 -1.44 -10.55
N ASN A 225 23.23 -0.89 -11.08
CA ASN A 225 24.39 -0.37 -10.32
C ASN A 225 24.73 1.09 -10.65
N ARG A 226 23.82 1.87 -11.21
CA ARG A 226 24.08 3.30 -11.38
C ARG A 226 23.87 4.03 -10.05
N PRO A 227 24.79 4.92 -9.62
CA PRO A 227 24.49 5.84 -8.55
C PRO A 227 23.24 6.62 -8.96
N HIS A 228 22.18 6.54 -8.17
CA HIS A 228 20.95 7.28 -8.40
C HIS A 228 21.29 8.77 -8.27
N THR A 229 21.55 9.43 -9.38
CA THR A 229 21.31 10.87 -9.46
C THR A 229 19.84 11.07 -9.13
N PRO A 230 19.48 12.05 -8.30
CA PRO A 230 18.09 12.40 -8.05
C PRO A 230 17.38 12.45 -9.39
N VAL A 231 16.31 11.66 -9.56
CA VAL A 231 15.54 11.67 -10.79
C VAL A 231 15.09 13.10 -10.97
N ASP A 232 15.68 13.76 -11.95
CA ASP A 232 15.24 15.09 -12.39
C ASP A 232 13.81 14.86 -12.90
N ARG A 233 12.83 15.23 -12.07
CA ARG A 233 11.40 15.06 -12.36
C ARG A 233 10.98 15.80 -13.64
N ASP A 234 11.79 16.72 -14.09
CA ASP A 234 11.61 17.47 -15.32
C ASP A 234 12.18 16.74 -16.58
N ARG A 235 12.85 15.60 -16.37
CA ARG A 235 13.43 14.75 -17.42
C ARG A 235 12.86 13.35 -17.46
N ILE A 236 11.63 13.14 -17.05
CA ILE A 236 10.92 11.89 -17.34
C ILE A 236 10.75 11.86 -18.86
N PRO A 237 11.37 10.90 -19.58
CA PRO A 237 11.07 10.74 -21.00
C PRO A 237 9.56 10.58 -21.11
N THR A 238 8.95 11.21 -22.07
CA THR A 238 7.51 11.16 -22.41
C THR A 238 7.01 9.75 -22.79
N PHE A 239 7.52 8.71 -22.18
CA PHE A 239 6.83 7.46 -22.05
C PHE A 239 5.86 7.65 -20.89
N GLU A 240 4.64 7.87 -21.24
CA GLU A 240 3.47 8.04 -20.43
C GLU A 240 3.59 7.24 -19.12
N VAL A 241 4.21 7.86 -18.11
CA VAL A 241 3.96 7.42 -16.73
C VAL A 241 2.55 7.92 -16.46
N PRO A 242 1.53 7.05 -16.43
CA PRO A 242 0.13 7.47 -16.38
C PRO A 242 -0.25 8.05 -15.02
N ASP A 243 0.72 8.36 -14.19
CA ASP A 243 0.55 8.73 -12.81
C ASP A 243 -0.12 10.09 -12.67
N GLY A 244 -1.40 10.05 -12.42
CA GLY A 244 -2.14 11.20 -11.94
C GLY A 244 -2.56 12.24 -12.99
N LEU A 245 -2.38 11.99 -14.29
CA LEU A 245 -2.88 12.87 -15.35
C LEU A 245 -4.41 12.96 -15.34
N VAL A 246 -5.08 11.83 -15.05
CA VAL A 246 -6.51 11.81 -14.82
C VAL A 246 -6.77 11.29 -13.42
N ARG A 247 -7.46 12.07 -12.59
CA ARG A 247 -7.72 11.75 -11.20
C ARG A 247 -9.20 11.49 -10.93
N ILE A 248 -9.48 10.56 -10.03
CA ILE A 248 -10.82 10.39 -9.48
C ILE A 248 -10.93 11.38 -8.32
N ILE A 249 -11.77 12.40 -8.45
CA ILE A 249 -11.89 13.47 -7.45
C ILE A 249 -13.15 13.36 -6.59
N ALA A 250 -14.16 12.61 -7.05
CA ALA A 250 -15.38 12.39 -6.29
C ALA A 250 -16.12 11.13 -6.76
N ALA A 251 -16.93 10.56 -5.86
CA ALA A 251 -17.89 9.52 -6.22
C ALA A 251 -19.25 9.76 -5.57
N TYR A 252 -20.29 9.47 -6.30
CA TYR A 252 -21.66 9.41 -5.82
C TYR A 252 -22.07 7.94 -5.75
N VAL A 253 -22.10 7.38 -4.55
CA VAL A 253 -22.16 5.94 -4.32
C VAL A 253 -23.55 5.50 -3.89
N ASN A 254 -24.16 6.23 -2.96
CA ASN A 254 -25.43 5.89 -2.33
C ASN A 254 -26.51 6.85 -2.85
N ASP A 255 -27.24 6.43 -3.86
CA ASP A 255 -28.33 7.24 -4.45
C ASP A 255 -29.61 7.13 -3.62
N VAL A 256 -30.40 8.19 -3.62
CA VAL A 256 -31.76 8.22 -3.04
C VAL A 256 -32.80 7.53 -3.91
N ARG A 257 -32.48 7.23 -5.16
CA ARG A 257 -33.36 6.61 -6.18
C ARG A 257 -33.24 5.09 -6.16
N THR A 258 -34.25 4.41 -6.66
CA THR A 258 -34.23 2.97 -6.91
C THR A 258 -34.63 2.73 -8.39
N PRO A 259 -33.77 2.09 -9.23
CA PRO A 259 -32.41 1.61 -8.90
C PRO A 259 -31.41 2.77 -8.65
N GLU A 260 -30.40 2.50 -7.84
CA GLU A 260 -29.32 3.46 -7.58
C GLU A 260 -28.56 3.79 -8.87
N ARG A 261 -28.17 5.06 -9.01
CA ARG A 261 -27.33 5.54 -10.11
C ARG A 261 -26.03 6.05 -9.54
N GLU A 262 -25.01 5.23 -9.61
CA GLU A 262 -23.67 5.52 -9.10
C GLU A 262 -22.88 6.32 -10.13
N MET A 263 -22.03 7.22 -9.66
CA MET A 263 -21.23 8.09 -10.55
C MET A 263 -19.83 8.30 -9.97
N VAL A 264 -18.87 8.45 -10.89
CA VAL A 264 -17.49 8.83 -10.56
C VAL A 264 -17.14 10.09 -11.32
N THR A 265 -16.54 11.07 -10.67
CA THR A 265 -16.06 12.29 -11.32
C THR A 265 -14.55 12.18 -11.54
N LEU A 266 -14.16 12.29 -12.81
CA LEU A 266 -12.76 12.35 -13.24
C LEU A 266 -12.35 13.80 -13.48
N LEU A 267 -11.10 14.14 -13.20
CA LEU A 267 -10.44 15.41 -13.50
C LEU A 267 -9.22 15.13 -14.39
N ASN A 268 -9.13 15.77 -15.53
CA ASN A 268 -7.91 15.81 -16.33
C ASN A 268 -7.01 16.92 -15.78
N THR A 269 -5.85 16.58 -15.23
CA THR A 269 -4.87 17.53 -14.71
C THR A 269 -3.80 17.92 -15.73
N ALA A 270 -3.83 17.29 -16.93
CA ALA A 270 -2.90 17.65 -18.00
C ALA A 270 -3.32 18.95 -18.71
N ASP A 271 -2.38 19.55 -19.40
CA ASP A 271 -2.56 20.73 -20.22
C ASP A 271 -3.09 20.43 -21.65
N VAL A 272 -3.35 19.14 -21.92
CA VAL A 272 -3.88 18.62 -23.17
C VAL A 272 -5.12 17.76 -22.94
N PRO A 273 -6.02 17.60 -23.92
CA PRO A 273 -7.12 16.65 -23.82
C PRO A 273 -6.62 15.20 -23.69
N VAL A 274 -7.29 14.41 -22.87
CA VAL A 274 -7.01 12.96 -22.70
C VAL A 274 -8.15 12.15 -23.30
N ASP A 275 -7.82 11.26 -24.24
CA ASP A 275 -8.76 10.28 -24.79
C ASP A 275 -8.91 9.11 -23.81
N LEU A 276 -10.14 8.79 -23.46
CA LEU A 276 -10.50 7.68 -22.56
C LEU A 276 -10.83 6.38 -23.31
N ALA A 277 -10.65 6.33 -24.63
CA ALA A 277 -10.91 5.11 -25.39
C ALA A 277 -10.05 3.94 -24.87
N GLY A 278 -10.69 2.84 -24.48
CA GLY A 278 -10.03 1.66 -23.92
C GLY A 278 -9.64 1.77 -22.44
N TRP A 279 -9.82 2.93 -21.81
CA TRP A 279 -9.63 3.04 -20.37
C TRP A 279 -10.72 2.26 -19.61
N GLN A 280 -10.44 1.94 -18.35
CA GLN A 280 -11.35 1.15 -17.51
C GLN A 280 -11.46 1.72 -16.11
N ILE A 281 -12.67 1.63 -15.54
CA ILE A 281 -12.89 1.74 -14.11
C ILE A 281 -13.09 0.32 -13.56
N LYS A 282 -12.42 -0.01 -12.45
CA LYS A 282 -12.61 -1.26 -11.69
C LYS A 282 -13.11 -0.98 -10.28
N ASP A 283 -13.98 -1.87 -9.81
CA ASP A 283 -14.43 -1.90 -8.40
C ASP A 283 -13.54 -2.78 -7.51
N LYS A 284 -13.91 -2.88 -6.23
CA LYS A 284 -13.22 -3.70 -5.22
C LYS A 284 -13.16 -5.20 -5.60
N GLN A 285 -14.13 -5.72 -6.34
CA GLN A 285 -14.19 -7.10 -6.83
C GLN A 285 -13.45 -7.31 -8.14
N LYS A 286 -12.79 -6.26 -8.67
CA LYS A 286 -12.12 -6.24 -9.99
C LYS A 286 -13.06 -6.32 -11.19
N ASN A 287 -14.36 -6.15 -11.01
CA ASN A 287 -15.23 -5.94 -12.15
C ASN A 287 -14.79 -4.69 -12.91
N ALA A 288 -14.81 -4.74 -14.22
CA ALA A 288 -14.31 -3.68 -15.08
C ALA A 288 -15.41 -3.11 -15.98
N MET A 289 -15.40 -1.80 -16.16
CA MET A 289 -16.22 -1.07 -17.12
C MET A 289 -15.31 -0.24 -18.02
N SER A 290 -15.44 -0.39 -19.33
CA SER A 290 -14.70 0.39 -20.32
C SER A 290 -15.25 1.82 -20.41
N LEU A 291 -14.33 2.77 -20.58
CA LEU A 291 -14.62 4.19 -20.79
C LEU A 291 -14.51 4.55 -22.29
N SER A 292 -15.04 5.69 -22.64
CA SER A 292 -14.95 6.28 -23.98
C SER A 292 -15.11 7.80 -23.92
N GLY A 293 -14.80 8.48 -25.02
CA GLY A 293 -14.82 9.93 -25.11
C GLY A 293 -13.50 10.55 -24.66
N SER A 294 -13.49 11.86 -24.46
CA SER A 294 -12.29 12.60 -24.05
C SER A 294 -12.60 13.63 -22.98
N ILE A 295 -11.62 13.92 -22.15
CA ILE A 295 -11.68 15.00 -21.15
C ILE A 295 -10.75 16.11 -21.60
N ALA A 296 -11.29 17.32 -21.84
CA ALA A 296 -10.47 18.47 -22.19
C ALA A 296 -9.46 18.83 -21.10
N ALA A 297 -8.41 19.57 -21.45
CA ALA A 297 -7.40 20.05 -20.52
C ALA A 297 -8.03 20.79 -19.33
N GLY A 298 -7.66 20.42 -18.09
CA GLY A 298 -8.19 21.01 -16.86
C GLY A 298 -9.69 20.78 -16.60
N ALA A 299 -10.38 19.99 -17.43
CA ALA A 299 -11.81 19.75 -17.29
C ALA A 299 -12.13 18.53 -16.42
N THR A 300 -13.39 18.46 -15.99
CA THR A 300 -13.96 17.30 -15.31
C THR A 300 -14.97 16.57 -16.17
N GLN A 301 -15.13 15.27 -15.93
CA GLN A 301 -16.17 14.46 -16.55
C GLN A 301 -16.81 13.55 -15.52
N VAL A 302 -18.14 13.52 -15.50
CA VAL A 302 -18.91 12.60 -14.66
C VAL A 302 -19.19 11.33 -15.46
N ILE A 303 -18.80 10.20 -14.91
CA ILE A 303 -18.98 8.86 -15.47
C ILE A 303 -20.08 8.14 -14.69
N GLU A 304 -21.15 7.74 -15.35
CA GLU A 304 -22.16 6.85 -14.75
C GLU A 304 -21.60 5.43 -14.68
N ILE A 305 -21.62 4.83 -13.51
CA ILE A 305 -21.17 3.46 -13.29
C ILE A 305 -22.24 2.49 -13.75
N LYS A 306 -21.83 1.47 -14.49
CA LYS A 306 -22.71 0.44 -15.08
C LYS A 306 -22.19 -0.95 -14.77
N SER A 307 -23.13 -1.90 -14.71
CA SER A 307 -22.78 -3.33 -14.60
C SER A 307 -21.71 -3.74 -15.64
N PRO A 308 -20.69 -4.54 -15.23
CA PRO A 308 -20.62 -5.30 -13.99
C PRO A 308 -20.01 -4.53 -12.79
N VAL A 309 -19.53 -3.30 -12.98
CA VAL A 309 -18.98 -2.48 -11.87
C VAL A 309 -20.11 -2.00 -10.97
N ALA A 310 -19.90 -2.08 -9.65
CA ALA A 310 -20.84 -1.57 -8.65
C ALA A 310 -20.06 -0.97 -7.46
N LEU A 311 -20.52 0.18 -6.96
CA LEU A 311 -19.92 0.87 -5.83
C LEU A 311 -20.71 0.55 -4.55
N SER A 312 -20.08 -0.18 -3.63
CA SER A 312 -20.76 -0.66 -2.43
C SER A 312 -21.01 0.43 -1.38
N ASN A 313 -22.26 0.55 -0.88
CA ASN A 313 -22.59 1.43 0.27
C ASN A 313 -21.94 1.00 1.60
N LYS A 314 -21.19 -0.12 1.59
CA LYS A 314 -20.43 -0.65 2.74
C LYS A 314 -18.94 -0.33 2.70
N GLY A 315 -18.55 0.62 1.84
CA GLY A 315 -17.15 0.96 1.57
C GLY A 315 -16.61 0.21 0.35
N GLY A 316 -15.71 0.84 -0.38
CA GLY A 316 -15.23 0.34 -1.65
C GLY A 316 -13.91 0.95 -2.10
N ILE A 317 -13.48 0.47 -3.23
CA ILE A 317 -12.27 0.87 -3.94
C ILE A 317 -12.66 1.13 -5.38
N ILE A 318 -12.14 2.20 -5.94
CA ILE A 318 -12.34 2.58 -7.35
C ILE A 318 -10.96 2.74 -7.97
N THR A 319 -10.65 1.95 -8.99
CA THR A 319 -9.37 2.00 -9.69
C THR A 319 -9.57 2.41 -11.14
N LEU A 320 -8.79 3.40 -11.59
CA LEU A 320 -8.78 3.87 -12.98
C LEU A 320 -7.54 3.31 -13.68
N LEU A 321 -7.75 2.61 -14.79
CA LEU A 321 -6.70 2.06 -15.65
C LEU A 321 -6.74 2.73 -17.01
N ASN A 322 -5.57 2.92 -17.64
CA ASN A 322 -5.48 3.37 -19.01
C ASN A 322 -5.75 2.23 -20.03
N ALA A 323 -5.66 2.54 -21.33
CA ALA A 323 -5.89 1.57 -22.40
C ALA A 323 -4.90 0.38 -22.39
N GLN A 324 -3.74 0.51 -21.77
CA GLN A 324 -2.74 -0.54 -21.57
C GLN A 324 -2.98 -1.38 -20.31
N GLY A 325 -4.05 -1.09 -19.54
CA GLY A 325 -4.34 -1.77 -18.29
C GLY A 325 -3.46 -1.32 -17.12
N VAL A 326 -2.72 -0.21 -17.28
CA VAL A 326 -1.86 0.35 -16.24
C VAL A 326 -2.69 1.27 -15.35
N LYS A 327 -2.50 1.17 -14.02
CA LYS A 327 -3.16 2.03 -13.05
C LYS A 327 -2.73 3.48 -13.24
N VAL A 328 -3.71 4.37 -13.43
CA VAL A 328 -3.52 5.83 -13.51
C VAL A 328 -3.84 6.48 -12.16
N HIS A 329 -4.93 6.07 -11.54
CA HIS A 329 -5.37 6.59 -10.24
C HIS A 329 -6.20 5.55 -9.51
N GLY A 330 -6.32 5.72 -8.20
CA GLY A 330 -7.19 4.88 -7.38
C GLY A 330 -7.56 5.59 -6.10
N VAL A 331 -8.79 5.35 -5.65
CA VAL A 331 -9.33 5.91 -4.42
C VAL A 331 -10.06 4.84 -3.64
N SER A 332 -10.20 5.06 -2.35
CA SER A 332 -11.02 4.23 -1.47
C SER A 332 -11.97 5.09 -0.65
N TYR A 333 -13.07 4.50 -0.21
CA TYR A 333 -14.02 5.14 0.68
C TYR A 333 -14.54 4.13 1.70
N THR A 334 -14.82 4.62 2.90
CA THR A 334 -15.33 3.81 4.00
C THR A 334 -16.84 3.69 3.98
N LYS A 335 -17.39 2.73 4.73
CA LYS A 335 -18.84 2.62 4.98
C LYS A 335 -19.42 3.91 5.56
N GLU A 336 -18.67 4.57 6.45
CA GLU A 336 -19.14 5.79 7.10
C GLU A 336 -19.26 6.95 6.09
N GLN A 337 -18.30 7.07 5.16
CA GLN A 337 -18.36 8.05 4.07
C GLN A 337 -19.55 7.79 3.12
N ALA A 338 -19.87 6.53 2.85
CA ALA A 338 -20.98 6.12 1.98
C ALA A 338 -22.35 6.07 2.68
N ARG A 339 -22.43 6.35 4.00
CA ARG A 339 -23.60 6.12 4.84
C ARG A 339 -24.81 6.98 4.48
N GLN A 340 -24.58 8.21 4.05
CA GLN A 340 -25.67 9.16 3.78
C GLN A 340 -26.12 9.09 2.31
N PRO A 341 -27.39 8.68 2.05
CA PRO A 341 -27.92 8.71 0.70
C PRO A 341 -27.92 10.13 0.12
N GLY A 342 -27.65 10.24 -1.17
CA GLY A 342 -27.66 11.52 -1.88
C GLY A 342 -26.40 12.37 -1.70
N ARG A 343 -25.40 11.90 -0.96
CA ARG A 343 -24.16 12.64 -0.71
C ARG A 343 -23.04 12.18 -1.63
N THR A 344 -22.37 13.14 -2.26
CA THR A 344 -21.13 12.90 -2.99
C THR A 344 -19.94 12.81 -2.01
N ILE A 345 -19.09 11.83 -2.21
CA ILE A 345 -17.84 11.62 -1.45
C ILE A 345 -16.73 12.32 -2.21
N PRO A 346 -16.13 13.42 -1.70
CA PRO A 346 -14.95 14.02 -2.28
C PRO A 346 -13.71 13.23 -1.88
N PHE A 347 -12.73 13.12 -2.80
CA PHE A 347 -11.43 12.55 -2.52
C PHE A 347 -10.38 13.65 -2.47
N GLN A 348 -9.48 13.55 -1.49
CA GLN A 348 -8.29 14.40 -1.44
C GLN A 348 -7.31 13.85 -2.49
N THR A 349 -6.97 14.67 -3.46
CA THR A 349 -6.08 14.32 -4.59
C THR A 349 -4.80 15.16 -4.55
#